data_dd9985345943bedd3d6c40e96d8fc1c7
#
_entry.id   dd9985345943bedd3d6c40e96d8fc1c7
#
_cell.length_a   1.000
_cell.length_b   1.000
_cell.length_c   1.000
_cell.angle_alpha   90.00
_cell.angle_beta   90.00
_cell.angle_gamma   90.00
#
_symmetry.space_group_name_H-M   'P 1'
#
loop_
_entity.id
_entity.type
_entity.pdbx_description
1 polymer ?
#
loop_
_entity_poly.entity_id
_entity_poly.type
_entity_poly.pdbx_seq_one_letter_code
_entity_poly.pdbx_strand_id
1 'polypeptide(L)'
;MKGRRIHLLVLLIAALHCIAATTAQTDKIIILKSARQMTLLSGGRVLKTYKVALGSVPVGPKQVEGDHKTPEGNYIIDAKNSHSQFHLSLHISYPSAEDQKRAGSMGARPGGAIMIHGLAAPFAYLGPLHRQTDWTDGCVAVTNAEIEEIWKLVPVGTRVEIRP
;
A
#
# COMPACT_ATOMS: atom_id res chain seq x y z
N MET A 1 -43.73 -68.44 10.18
CA MET A 1 -43.66 -67.19 9.41
C MET A 1 -42.69 -66.25 10.14
N LYS A 2 -41.46 -66.08 9.60
CA LYS A 2 -40.40 -65.25 10.22
C LYS A 2 -40.37 -63.89 9.52
N GLY A 3 -40.79 -62.81 10.23
CA GLY A 3 -40.71 -61.42 9.74
C GLY A 3 -39.28 -60.90 9.76
N ARG A 4 -38.72 -60.59 8.58
CA ARG A 4 -37.41 -59.89 8.42
C ARG A 4 -37.62 -58.41 8.69
N ARG A 5 -37.05 -57.90 9.78
CA ARG A 5 -36.94 -56.45 10.02
C ARG A 5 -35.78 -55.89 9.18
N ILE A 6 -36.08 -55.03 8.22
CA ILE A 6 -35.14 -54.28 7.43
C ILE A 6 -34.78 -53.02 8.24
N HIS A 7 -33.51 -52.93 8.70
CA HIS A 7 -32.98 -51.71 9.32
C HIS A 7 -32.48 -50.81 8.22
N LEU A 8 -33.20 -49.69 8.02
CA LEU A 8 -32.79 -48.64 7.10
C LEU A 8 -31.74 -47.80 7.79
N LEU A 9 -30.46 -47.94 7.39
CA LEU A 9 -29.37 -47.13 7.88
C LEU A 9 -29.32 -45.83 7.08
N VAL A 10 -29.81 -44.73 7.67
CA VAL A 10 -29.72 -43.38 7.07
C VAL A 10 -28.31 -42.81 7.35
N LEU A 11 -27.45 -42.84 6.34
CA LEU A 11 -26.14 -42.18 6.37
C LEU A 11 -26.33 -40.67 6.19
N LEU A 12 -26.21 -39.92 7.28
CA LEU A 12 -26.19 -38.45 7.29
C LEU A 12 -24.80 -38.02 6.85
N ILE A 13 -24.61 -37.67 5.56
CA ILE A 13 -23.38 -37.05 5.05
C ILE A 13 -23.39 -35.57 5.43
N ALA A 14 -22.70 -35.22 6.50
CA ALA A 14 -22.44 -33.83 6.85
C ALA A 14 -21.40 -33.25 5.86
N ALA A 15 -21.87 -32.50 4.87
CA ALA A 15 -21.01 -31.76 3.97
C ALA A 15 -20.35 -30.59 4.75
N LEU A 16 -19.09 -30.80 5.14
CA LEU A 16 -18.26 -29.76 5.75
C LEU A 16 -17.93 -28.72 4.69
N HIS A 17 -18.70 -27.63 4.64
CA HIS A 17 -18.38 -26.48 3.79
C HIS A 17 -17.17 -25.77 4.39
N CYS A 18 -15.99 -26.03 3.88
CA CYS A 18 -14.79 -25.26 4.15
C CYS A 18 -14.97 -23.88 3.50
N ILE A 19 -15.47 -22.89 4.26
CA ILE A 19 -15.47 -21.49 3.83
C ILE A 19 -14.03 -21.04 3.85
N ALA A 20 -13.37 -21.07 2.70
CA ALA A 20 -12.08 -20.41 2.53
C ALA A 20 -12.28 -18.92 2.85
N ALA A 21 -11.73 -18.48 3.97
CA ALA A 21 -11.68 -17.07 4.29
C ALA A 21 -10.81 -16.37 3.24
N THR A 22 -11.44 -15.76 2.23
CA THR A 22 -10.76 -14.87 1.30
C THR A 22 -10.23 -13.72 2.12
N THR A 23 -8.92 -13.65 2.30
CA THR A 23 -8.26 -12.49 2.92
C THR A 23 -8.65 -11.26 2.10
N ALA A 24 -9.31 -10.30 2.75
CA ALA A 24 -9.75 -9.08 2.10
C ALA A 24 -8.52 -8.35 1.52
N GLN A 25 -8.45 -8.23 0.19
CA GLN A 25 -7.39 -7.50 -0.50
C GLN A 25 -7.72 -6.01 -0.53
N THR A 26 -6.69 -5.20 -0.47
CA THR A 26 -6.79 -3.75 -0.61
C THR A 26 -7.18 -3.38 -2.04
N ASP A 27 -8.23 -2.59 -2.19
CA ASP A 27 -8.65 -2.02 -3.48
C ASP A 27 -8.32 -0.53 -3.60
N LYS A 28 -8.06 0.13 -2.46
CA LYS A 28 -7.70 1.55 -2.40
C LYS A 28 -6.77 1.86 -1.23
N ILE A 29 -5.80 2.72 -1.49
CA ILE A 29 -4.93 3.36 -0.50
C ILE A 29 -5.28 4.85 -0.45
N ILE A 30 -5.42 5.42 0.75
CA ILE A 30 -5.51 6.87 0.96
C ILE A 30 -4.32 7.29 1.80
N ILE A 31 -3.55 8.26 1.30
CA ILE A 31 -2.45 8.90 2.03
C ILE A 31 -2.86 10.34 2.34
N LEU A 32 -3.02 10.65 3.64
CA LEU A 32 -3.30 11.98 4.13
C LEU A 32 -2.02 12.60 4.66
N LYS A 33 -1.42 13.50 3.89
CA LYS A 33 -0.09 14.07 4.15
C LYS A 33 -0.05 14.87 5.45
N SER A 34 -1.07 15.70 5.71
CA SER A 34 -1.17 16.51 6.92
C SER A 34 -1.19 15.66 8.19
N ALA A 35 -1.78 14.46 8.14
CA ALA A 35 -1.84 13.52 9.26
C ALA A 35 -0.66 12.54 9.32
N ARG A 36 0.22 12.50 8.30
CA ARG A 36 1.25 11.46 8.10
C ARG A 36 0.64 10.07 8.26
N GLN A 37 -0.45 9.85 7.53
CA GLN A 37 -1.25 8.64 7.65
C GLN A 37 -1.54 8.01 6.30
N MET A 38 -1.39 6.69 6.24
CA MET A 38 -1.78 5.87 5.11
C MET A 38 -2.83 4.85 5.57
N THR A 39 -3.95 4.77 4.84
CA THR A 39 -5.07 3.88 5.14
C THR A 39 -5.30 2.94 3.96
N LEU A 40 -5.35 1.64 4.24
CA LEU A 40 -5.74 0.60 3.29
C LEU A 40 -7.23 0.33 3.42
N LEU A 41 -7.96 0.28 2.29
CA LEU A 41 -9.39 0.00 2.24
C LEU A 41 -9.67 -1.21 1.35
N SER A 42 -10.78 -1.90 1.66
CA SER A 42 -11.38 -2.94 0.83
C SER A 42 -12.89 -2.74 0.83
N GLY A 43 -13.50 -2.56 -0.35
CA GLY A 43 -14.93 -2.30 -0.48
C GLY A 43 -15.40 -1.08 0.33
N GLY A 44 -14.56 -0.05 0.47
CA GLY A 44 -14.84 1.14 1.28
C GLY A 44 -14.64 0.98 2.79
N ARG A 45 -14.31 -0.21 3.27
CA ARG A 45 -14.02 -0.47 4.70
C ARG A 45 -12.53 -0.35 4.98
N VAL A 46 -12.17 0.25 6.10
CA VAL A 46 -10.78 0.34 6.55
C VAL A 46 -10.28 -1.05 6.96
N LEU A 47 -9.21 -1.52 6.31
CA LEU A 47 -8.49 -2.73 6.70
C LEU A 47 -7.41 -2.42 7.73
N LYS A 48 -6.57 -1.42 7.42
CA LYS A 48 -5.41 -1.03 8.21
C LYS A 48 -5.11 0.46 8.06
N THR A 49 -4.45 1.00 9.08
CA THR A 49 -3.94 2.38 9.08
C THR A 49 -2.53 2.38 9.61
N TYR A 50 -1.64 3.10 8.92
CA TYR A 50 -0.22 3.22 9.26
C TYR A 50 0.16 4.69 9.40
N LYS A 51 1.08 4.97 10.31
CA LYS A 51 1.81 6.24 10.32
C LYS A 51 2.95 6.15 9.31
N VAL A 52 3.25 7.25 8.63
CA VAL A 52 4.27 7.31 7.58
C VAL A 52 5.21 8.50 7.76
N ALA A 53 6.42 8.40 7.20
CA ALA A 53 7.23 9.57 6.89
C ALA A 53 7.10 9.87 5.38
N LEU A 54 7.19 11.13 5.02
CA LEU A 54 6.99 11.65 3.67
C LEU A 54 8.29 12.29 3.13
N GLY A 55 8.17 12.95 1.98
CA GLY A 55 9.22 13.82 1.46
C GLY A 55 9.59 14.91 2.45
N SER A 56 10.87 15.26 2.52
CA SER A 56 11.42 16.22 3.51
C SER A 56 10.84 17.63 3.39
N VAL A 57 10.16 17.95 2.28
CA VAL A 57 9.37 19.16 2.08
C VAL A 57 7.90 18.75 1.92
N PRO A 58 7.16 18.45 3.03
CA PRO A 58 5.89 17.74 2.95
C PRO A 58 4.71 18.59 2.45
N VAL A 59 4.81 19.90 2.48
CA VAL A 59 3.69 20.82 2.14
C VAL A 59 3.58 21.04 0.64
N GLY A 60 2.37 20.87 0.10
CA GLY A 60 2.04 21.03 -1.31
C GLY A 60 2.45 19.83 -2.18
N PRO A 61 1.96 19.79 -3.42
CA PRO A 61 2.22 18.68 -4.34
C PRO A 61 3.65 18.70 -4.89
N LYS A 62 4.18 17.53 -5.23
CA LYS A 62 5.38 17.41 -6.03
C LYS A 62 5.16 18.03 -7.40
N GLN A 63 6.11 18.87 -7.84
CA GLN A 63 6.03 19.60 -9.11
C GLN A 63 7.18 19.24 -10.06
N VAL A 64 8.40 19.13 -9.51
CA VAL A 64 9.61 18.90 -10.29
C VAL A 64 10.54 17.92 -9.59
N GLU A 65 11.45 17.35 -10.34
CA GLU A 65 12.53 16.50 -9.80
C GLU A 65 13.36 17.29 -8.79
N GLY A 66 13.71 16.66 -7.66
CA GLY A 66 14.54 17.28 -6.61
C GLY A 66 13.82 18.25 -5.68
N ASP A 67 12.51 18.42 -5.78
CA ASP A 67 11.75 19.29 -4.87
C ASP A 67 11.45 18.64 -3.50
N HIS A 68 11.85 17.39 -3.30
CA HIS A 68 11.70 16.59 -2.07
C HIS A 68 10.26 16.49 -1.56
N LYS A 69 9.28 16.66 -2.44
CA LYS A 69 7.85 16.61 -2.10
C LYS A 69 7.24 15.26 -2.45
N THR A 70 6.30 14.83 -1.63
CA THR A 70 5.39 13.72 -1.96
C THR A 70 4.28 14.26 -2.87
N PRO A 71 3.98 13.59 -4.01
CA PRO A 71 2.94 14.04 -4.92
C PRO A 71 1.55 14.05 -4.27
N GLU A 72 0.64 14.81 -4.85
CA GLU A 72 -0.79 14.80 -4.54
C GLU A 72 -1.57 14.46 -5.81
N GLY A 73 -2.59 13.62 -5.69
CA GLY A 73 -3.38 13.16 -6.84
C GLY A 73 -3.81 11.71 -6.75
N ASN A 74 -4.24 11.19 -7.91
CA ASN A 74 -4.72 9.81 -8.05
C ASN A 74 -3.73 9.01 -8.90
N TYR A 75 -3.33 7.87 -8.37
CA TYR A 75 -2.34 6.96 -8.93
C TYR A 75 -2.78 5.51 -8.75
N ILE A 76 -1.95 4.57 -9.16
CA ILE A 76 -2.08 3.15 -8.86
C ILE A 76 -0.75 2.60 -8.35
N ILE A 77 -0.78 1.47 -7.68
CA ILE A 77 0.40 0.62 -7.50
C ILE A 77 0.60 -0.13 -8.81
N ASP A 78 1.64 0.19 -9.56
CA ASP A 78 1.92 -0.40 -10.87
C ASP A 78 3.03 -1.46 -10.85
N ALA A 79 3.86 -1.48 -9.80
CA ALA A 79 4.91 -2.49 -9.62
C ALA A 79 5.21 -2.76 -8.15
N LYS A 80 5.81 -3.93 -7.88
CA LYS A 80 6.34 -4.35 -6.58
C LYS A 80 7.78 -4.81 -6.76
N ASN A 81 8.69 -4.36 -5.88
CA ASN A 81 10.11 -4.71 -5.92
C ASN A 81 10.55 -5.41 -4.62
N SER A 82 10.77 -6.72 -4.69
CA SER A 82 11.27 -7.53 -3.57
C SER A 82 12.77 -7.39 -3.30
N HIS A 83 13.50 -6.73 -4.21
CA HIS A 83 14.95 -6.48 -4.10
C HIS A 83 15.23 -4.99 -3.87
N SER A 84 14.31 -4.31 -3.20
CA SER A 84 14.48 -2.89 -2.88
C SER A 84 15.61 -2.67 -1.88
N GLN A 85 16.41 -1.61 -2.06
CA GLN A 85 17.38 -1.14 -1.07
C GLN A 85 16.72 -0.76 0.27
N PHE A 86 15.41 -0.51 0.24
CA PHE A 86 14.58 -0.17 1.41
C PHE A 86 13.73 -1.37 1.85
N HIS A 87 14.29 -2.58 1.84
CA HIS A 87 13.67 -3.85 2.20
C HIS A 87 12.67 -4.34 1.14
N LEU A 88 11.47 -3.79 1.10
CA LEU A 88 10.44 -3.99 0.07
C LEU A 88 9.92 -2.64 -0.41
N SER A 89 9.45 -2.56 -1.65
CA SER A 89 8.80 -1.36 -2.14
C SER A 89 7.66 -1.63 -3.12
N LEU A 90 6.62 -0.79 -3.06
CA LEU A 90 5.52 -0.73 -4.00
C LEU A 90 5.64 0.58 -4.78
N HIS A 91 5.74 0.52 -6.10
CA HIS A 91 5.85 1.70 -6.94
C HIS A 91 4.48 2.34 -7.15
N ILE A 92 4.42 3.66 -7.01
CA ILE A 92 3.25 4.49 -7.31
C ILE A 92 3.42 5.04 -8.72
N SER A 93 2.39 4.98 -9.55
CA SER A 93 2.42 5.36 -10.98
C SER A 93 2.58 6.88 -11.21
N TYR A 94 3.41 7.53 -10.40
CA TYR A 94 3.86 8.90 -10.60
C TYR A 94 5.05 8.91 -11.58
N PRO A 95 5.14 9.86 -12.55
CA PRO A 95 4.22 10.96 -12.79
C PRO A 95 3.02 10.58 -13.68
N SER A 96 1.84 11.15 -13.37
CA SER A 96 0.69 11.12 -14.27
C SER A 96 0.90 12.05 -15.48
N ALA A 97 0.01 11.99 -16.48
CA ALA A 97 0.05 12.92 -17.62
C ALA A 97 -0.08 14.39 -17.17
N GLU A 98 -0.84 14.64 -16.10
CA GLU A 98 -1.00 15.99 -15.53
C GLU A 98 0.28 16.46 -14.84
N ASP A 99 0.97 15.58 -14.12
CA ASP A 99 2.26 15.89 -13.49
C ASP A 99 3.31 16.21 -14.54
N GLN A 100 3.37 15.42 -15.62
CA GLN A 100 4.27 15.66 -16.75
C GLN A 100 4.01 17.01 -17.41
N LYS A 101 2.73 17.32 -17.69
CA LYS A 101 2.32 18.60 -18.29
C LYS A 101 2.70 19.77 -17.39
N ARG A 102 2.44 19.67 -16.10
CA ARG A 102 2.77 20.71 -15.11
C ARG A 102 4.28 20.98 -15.05
N ALA A 103 5.09 19.94 -14.92
CA ALA A 103 6.55 20.10 -14.91
C ALA A 103 7.07 20.66 -16.24
N GLY A 104 6.55 20.19 -17.38
CA GLY A 104 6.91 20.69 -18.70
C GLY A 104 6.59 22.18 -18.88
N SER A 105 5.47 22.70 -18.35
CA SER A 105 5.14 24.12 -18.38
C SER A 105 6.11 24.99 -17.57
N MET A 106 6.86 24.39 -16.66
CA MET A 106 7.94 25.04 -15.89
C MET A 106 9.33 24.82 -16.50
N GLY A 107 9.42 24.18 -17.68
CA GLY A 107 10.69 23.85 -18.30
C GLY A 107 11.50 22.77 -17.53
N ALA A 108 10.84 21.96 -16.72
CA ALA A 108 11.48 21.00 -15.82
C ALA A 108 10.97 19.56 -16.06
N ARG A 109 11.64 18.58 -15.48
CA ARG A 109 11.18 17.19 -15.41
C ARG A 109 10.42 16.96 -14.11
N PRO A 110 9.35 16.13 -14.11
CA PRO A 110 8.60 15.82 -12.89
C PRO A 110 9.38 14.95 -11.91
N GLY A 111 10.41 14.23 -12.40
CA GLY A 111 11.04 13.13 -11.68
C GLY A 111 10.21 11.86 -11.75
N GLY A 112 10.44 10.93 -10.83
CA GLY A 112 9.76 9.62 -10.79
C GLY A 112 10.16 8.84 -9.55
N ALA A 113 10.01 7.50 -9.64
CA ALA A 113 10.42 6.56 -8.59
C ALA A 113 9.81 6.87 -7.20
N ILE A 114 8.53 7.28 -7.17
CA ILE A 114 7.79 7.45 -5.92
C ILE A 114 7.27 6.08 -5.45
N MET A 115 7.63 5.71 -4.24
CA MET A 115 7.33 4.38 -3.69
C MET A 115 6.76 4.46 -2.28
N ILE A 116 5.99 3.43 -1.91
CA ILE A 116 5.76 3.05 -0.52
C ILE A 116 6.84 2.01 -0.19
N HIS A 117 7.65 2.24 0.86
CA HIS A 117 8.80 1.37 1.15
C HIS A 117 9.11 1.27 2.64
N GLY A 118 9.89 0.26 3.00
CA GLY A 118 10.45 0.09 4.34
C GLY A 118 11.71 0.92 4.59
N LEU A 119 12.60 0.41 5.45
CA LEU A 119 13.85 1.04 5.84
C LEU A 119 15.02 0.24 5.25
N ALA A 120 16.04 0.93 4.79
CA ALA A 120 17.29 0.31 4.40
C ALA A 120 17.94 -0.43 5.59
N ALA A 121 18.65 -1.53 5.31
CA ALA A 121 19.21 -2.41 6.34
C ALA A 121 19.99 -1.68 7.46
N PRO A 122 20.85 -0.67 7.16
CA PRO A 122 21.55 0.07 8.21
C PRO A 122 20.67 0.89 9.15
N PHE A 123 19.40 1.16 8.75
CA PHE A 123 18.46 1.99 9.50
C PHE A 123 17.24 1.21 10.01
N ALA A 124 17.18 -0.11 9.77
CA ALA A 124 16.07 -0.95 10.17
C ALA A 124 15.81 -0.92 11.70
N TYR A 125 16.88 -0.74 12.51
CA TYR A 125 16.79 -0.65 13.97
C TYR A 125 16.00 0.55 14.48
N LEU A 126 15.83 1.60 13.66
CA LEU A 126 15.05 2.78 14.04
C LEU A 126 13.56 2.44 14.24
N GLY A 127 13.05 1.43 13.53
CA GLY A 127 11.65 1.05 13.63
C GLY A 127 10.73 2.28 13.51
N PRO A 128 9.76 2.46 14.43
CA PRO A 128 8.84 3.60 14.41
C PRO A 128 9.49 4.98 14.59
N LEU A 129 10.72 5.05 15.12
CA LEU A 129 11.42 6.32 15.35
C LEU A 129 11.75 7.06 14.04
N HIS A 130 11.86 6.33 12.91
CA HIS A 130 12.11 6.95 11.61
C HIS A 130 11.08 8.03 11.24
N ARG A 131 9.89 8.02 11.87
CA ARG A 131 8.77 8.93 11.59
C ARG A 131 8.83 10.25 12.38
N GLN A 132 9.85 10.46 13.20
CA GLN A 132 10.02 11.72 13.92
C GLN A 132 10.27 12.89 12.97
N THR A 133 10.75 12.61 11.76
CA THR A 133 10.95 13.59 10.69
C THR A 133 10.48 13.03 9.35
N ASP A 134 10.05 13.90 8.44
CA ASP A 134 9.92 13.58 7.02
C ASP A 134 11.33 13.63 6.41
N TRP A 135 11.77 12.57 5.77
CA TRP A 135 13.18 12.40 5.39
C TRP A 135 13.41 11.89 3.97
N THR A 136 12.33 11.52 3.26
CA THR A 136 12.46 10.94 1.92
C THR A 136 12.58 12.03 0.84
N ASP A 137 12.91 11.62 -0.38
CA ASP A 137 12.89 12.47 -1.57
C ASP A 137 11.51 12.51 -2.26
N GLY A 138 10.44 12.19 -1.50
CA GLY A 138 9.06 12.20 -1.98
C GLY A 138 8.34 10.86 -1.81
N CYS A 139 9.03 9.81 -1.45
CA CYS A 139 8.46 8.50 -1.14
C CYS A 139 7.66 8.51 0.17
N VAL A 140 6.94 7.43 0.41
CA VAL A 140 6.15 7.18 1.63
C VAL A 140 6.81 6.04 2.39
N ALA A 141 7.44 6.34 3.52
CA ALA A 141 8.19 5.36 4.30
C ALA A 141 7.39 4.84 5.49
N VAL A 142 7.49 3.53 5.72
CA VAL A 142 6.93 2.78 6.85
C VAL A 142 8.03 1.91 7.48
N THR A 143 7.73 1.21 8.56
CA THR A 143 8.68 0.23 9.13
C THR A 143 8.78 -1.03 8.27
N ASN A 144 9.84 -1.85 8.47
CA ASN A 144 10.00 -3.09 7.71
C ASN A 144 8.86 -4.09 7.99
N ALA A 145 8.41 -4.21 9.22
CA ALA A 145 7.27 -5.07 9.55
C ALA A 145 5.96 -4.60 8.87
N GLU A 146 5.75 -3.28 8.77
CA GLU A 146 4.57 -2.72 8.12
C GLU A 146 4.63 -2.89 6.61
N ILE A 147 5.79 -2.70 5.96
CA ILE A 147 5.87 -2.91 4.51
C ILE A 147 5.69 -4.39 4.14
N GLU A 148 6.08 -5.34 4.99
CA GLU A 148 5.81 -6.77 4.81
C GLU A 148 4.31 -7.08 4.88
N GLU A 149 3.58 -6.45 5.79
CA GLU A 149 2.12 -6.58 5.87
C GLU A 149 1.45 -5.94 4.64
N ILE A 150 1.83 -4.71 4.29
CA ILE A 150 1.33 -3.99 3.12
C ILE A 150 1.59 -4.78 1.85
N TRP A 151 2.77 -5.39 1.71
CA TRP A 151 3.13 -6.23 0.58
C TRP A 151 2.14 -7.38 0.36
N LYS A 152 1.67 -8.01 1.43
CA LYS A 152 0.71 -9.12 1.36
C LYS A 152 -0.70 -8.65 1.03
N LEU A 153 -1.10 -7.48 1.54
CA LEU A 153 -2.45 -6.95 1.44
C LEU A 153 -2.72 -6.18 0.15
N VAL A 154 -1.68 -5.59 -0.48
CA VAL A 154 -1.81 -4.66 -1.59
C VAL A 154 -1.38 -5.32 -2.90
N PRO A 155 -2.30 -5.65 -3.81
CA PRO A 155 -1.97 -6.12 -5.15
C PRO A 155 -1.54 -4.97 -6.07
N VAL A 156 -0.87 -5.30 -7.18
CA VAL A 156 -0.70 -4.40 -8.32
C VAL A 156 -2.07 -4.04 -8.89
N GLY A 157 -2.26 -2.79 -9.32
CA GLY A 157 -3.53 -2.23 -9.76
C GLY A 157 -4.31 -1.53 -8.64
N THR A 158 -3.91 -1.64 -7.36
CA THR A 158 -4.55 -0.93 -6.25
C THR A 158 -4.50 0.58 -6.48
N ARG A 159 -5.65 1.24 -6.35
CA ARG A 159 -5.77 2.71 -6.47
C ARG A 159 -5.10 3.39 -5.28
N VAL A 160 -4.39 4.48 -5.56
CA VAL A 160 -3.72 5.31 -4.54
C VAL A 160 -4.20 6.74 -4.69
N GLU A 161 -4.75 7.30 -3.63
CA GLU A 161 -5.14 8.70 -3.54
C GLU A 161 -4.28 9.39 -2.49
N ILE A 162 -3.53 10.41 -2.90
CA ILE A 162 -2.66 11.20 -2.02
C ILE A 162 -3.28 12.59 -1.90
N ARG A 163 -3.58 12.97 -0.66
CA ARG A 163 -4.24 14.24 -0.28
C ARG A 163 -3.31 15.10 0.59
N PRO A 164 -3.52 16.43 0.62
CA PRO A 164 -2.87 17.34 1.55
C PRO A 164 -2.90 16.94 3.01
#